data_39d6290348065705fd329ae31187fcb3
#
_entry.id   39d6290348065705fd329ae31187fcb3
#
_cell.length_a   1.000
_cell.length_b   1.000
_cell.length_c   1.000
_cell.angle_alpha   90.00
_cell.angle_beta   90.00
_cell.angle_gamma   90.00
#
_symmetry.space_group_name_H-M   'P 1'
#
loop_
_entity.id
_entity.type
_entity.pdbx_description
1 polymer ?
#
loop_
_entity_poly.entity_id
_entity_poly.type
_entity_poly.pdbx_seq_one_letter_code
_entity_poly.pdbx_strand_id
1 'polypeptide(L)'
;MADIFTKIGTGLTLSQKIERKVEEAIREKKLLPGTKMSSEKELCAQFAVSRTAIREALRRLSARGLIDIRKGSGIYITELKIEDAINSLHLFYDLRFNSDLILQIIEVRRLFEPEIARLAARNRNEEDIKILQKNQKDLEKCNPDNTQLEVDLINRFHMNLSKSTANPIVIISMEPVYSLLPRMRNLIYGNIEGEKEYTLKYQGELISALKSKDSKKAYEVSVALLDRNMEIYNKYFKT
;
A
#
# COMPACT_ATOMS: atom_id res chain seq x y z
N MET A 1 -27.32 23.93 -30.03
CA MET A 1 -27.50 22.56 -29.57
C MET A 1 -28.50 22.60 -28.44
N ALA A 2 -29.64 21.93 -28.59
CA ALA A 2 -30.65 21.88 -27.58
C ALA A 2 -30.08 21.16 -26.34
N ASP A 3 -30.46 21.66 -25.18
CA ASP A 3 -30.07 21.10 -23.88
C ASP A 3 -30.53 19.62 -23.81
N ILE A 4 -29.61 18.69 -23.99
CA ILE A 4 -29.93 17.24 -24.09
C ILE A 4 -30.24 16.66 -22.71
N PHE A 5 -29.88 17.37 -21.62
CA PHE A 5 -30.03 16.88 -20.26
C PHE A 5 -30.71 17.91 -19.34
N THR A 6 -31.84 17.53 -18.76
CA THR A 6 -32.53 18.28 -17.71
C THR A 6 -32.07 17.86 -16.34
N LYS A 7 -32.22 18.74 -15.33
CA LYS A 7 -31.81 18.53 -13.94
C LYS A 7 -32.25 17.18 -13.37
N ILE A 8 -31.29 16.37 -12.98
CA ILE A 8 -31.53 15.20 -12.13
C ILE A 8 -31.74 15.70 -10.71
N GLY A 9 -32.80 15.21 -10.02
CA GLY A 9 -33.12 15.62 -8.64
C GLY A 9 -31.93 15.41 -7.68
N THR A 10 -31.79 16.30 -6.71
CA THR A 10 -30.67 16.37 -5.75
C THR A 10 -30.74 15.34 -4.60
N GLY A 11 -31.70 14.41 -4.61
CA GLY A 11 -31.90 13.42 -3.56
C GLY A 11 -31.19 12.09 -3.86
N LEU A 12 -30.74 11.40 -2.81
CA LEU A 12 -30.24 10.03 -2.93
C LEU A 12 -31.31 9.09 -3.47
N THR A 13 -30.96 8.23 -4.42
CA THR A 13 -31.83 7.14 -4.89
C THR A 13 -32.13 6.16 -3.77
N LEU A 14 -33.18 5.34 -3.93
CA LEU A 14 -33.50 4.28 -2.97
C LEU A 14 -32.34 3.30 -2.80
N SER A 15 -31.67 2.93 -3.88
CA SER A 15 -30.50 2.06 -3.84
C SER A 15 -29.33 2.68 -3.03
N GLN A 16 -29.07 3.98 -3.18
CA GLN A 16 -28.07 4.69 -2.39
C GLN A 16 -28.43 4.79 -0.90
N LYS A 17 -29.71 4.96 -0.58
CA LYS A 17 -30.18 4.97 0.82
C LYS A 17 -30.01 3.60 1.48
N ILE A 18 -30.29 2.52 0.75
CA ILE A 18 -30.10 1.14 1.23
C ILE A 18 -28.61 0.87 1.44
N GLU A 19 -27.77 1.21 0.45
CA GLU A 19 -26.31 1.10 0.52
C GLU A 19 -25.77 1.75 1.80
N ARG A 20 -26.16 3.01 2.08
CA ARG A 20 -25.76 3.72 3.30
C ARG A 20 -26.20 3.01 4.58
N LYS A 21 -27.45 2.55 4.66
CA LYS A 21 -27.94 1.85 5.84
C LYS A 21 -27.19 0.55 6.12
N VAL A 22 -26.84 -0.21 5.08
CA VAL A 22 -26.02 -1.43 5.23
C VAL A 22 -24.61 -1.06 5.66
N GLU A 23 -24.01 -0.03 5.05
CA GLU A 23 -22.68 0.46 5.43
C GLU A 23 -22.64 0.94 6.89
N GLU A 24 -23.64 1.70 7.33
CA GLU A 24 -23.77 2.14 8.73
C GLU A 24 -23.86 0.94 9.68
N ALA A 25 -24.65 -0.08 9.33
CA ALA A 25 -24.78 -1.29 10.15
C ALA A 25 -23.46 -2.08 10.25
N ILE A 26 -22.64 -2.09 9.18
CA ILE A 26 -21.30 -2.68 9.20
C ILE A 26 -20.37 -1.84 10.08
N ARG A 27 -20.36 -0.52 9.94
CA ARG A 27 -19.54 0.41 10.74
C ARG A 27 -19.87 0.32 12.24
N GLU A 28 -21.15 0.21 12.57
CA GLU A 28 -21.63 0.06 13.95
C GLU A 28 -21.49 -1.37 14.49
N LYS A 29 -20.86 -2.27 13.71
CA LYS A 29 -20.66 -3.69 14.06
C LYS A 29 -21.95 -4.47 14.32
N LYS A 30 -23.10 -3.98 13.81
CA LYS A 30 -24.37 -4.72 13.82
C LYS A 30 -24.37 -5.86 12.81
N LEU A 31 -23.63 -5.70 11.73
CA LEU A 31 -23.33 -6.72 10.73
C LEU A 31 -21.83 -7.01 10.75
N LEU A 32 -21.47 -8.19 11.23
CA LEU A 32 -20.07 -8.61 11.36
C LEU A 32 -19.59 -9.33 10.09
N PRO A 33 -18.27 -9.30 9.77
CA PRO A 33 -17.71 -10.10 8.70
C PRO A 33 -18.10 -11.59 8.81
N GLY A 34 -18.41 -12.21 7.67
CA GLY A 34 -18.91 -13.58 7.61
C GLY A 34 -20.41 -13.75 7.90
N THR A 35 -21.08 -12.72 8.41
CA THR A 35 -22.53 -12.77 8.66
C THR A 35 -23.30 -12.93 7.36
N LYS A 36 -24.21 -13.89 7.32
CA LYS A 36 -25.15 -14.06 6.21
C LYS A 36 -26.26 -13.01 6.35
N MET A 37 -26.43 -12.21 5.31
CA MET A 37 -27.52 -11.23 5.22
C MET A 37 -28.84 -11.92 4.83
N SER A 38 -29.95 -11.22 5.07
CA SER A 38 -31.26 -11.58 4.55
C SER A 38 -31.23 -11.72 3.02
N SER A 39 -32.08 -12.60 2.49
CA SER A 39 -32.24 -12.78 1.04
C SER A 39 -32.77 -11.51 0.35
N GLU A 40 -32.58 -11.39 -0.96
CA GLU A 40 -33.16 -10.27 -1.74
C GLU A 40 -34.65 -10.08 -1.46
N LYS A 41 -35.42 -11.19 -1.33
CA LYS A 41 -36.85 -11.15 -1.06
C LYS A 41 -37.15 -10.54 0.32
N GLU A 42 -36.43 -10.96 1.35
CA GLU A 42 -36.57 -10.46 2.72
C GLU A 42 -36.12 -9.00 2.82
N LEU A 43 -35.01 -8.63 2.14
CA LEU A 43 -34.56 -7.23 2.09
C LEU A 43 -35.58 -6.33 1.40
N CYS A 44 -36.26 -6.79 0.34
CA CYS A 44 -37.38 -6.04 -0.26
C CYS A 44 -38.48 -5.76 0.73
N ALA A 45 -38.86 -6.76 1.54
CA ALA A 45 -39.89 -6.59 2.57
C ALA A 45 -39.40 -5.67 3.70
N GLN A 46 -38.20 -5.84 4.22
CA GLN A 46 -37.63 -5.04 5.31
C GLN A 46 -37.47 -3.56 4.96
N PHE A 47 -37.02 -3.26 3.73
CA PHE A 47 -36.83 -1.89 3.25
C PHE A 47 -38.08 -1.28 2.59
N ALA A 48 -39.13 -2.08 2.36
CA ALA A 48 -40.34 -1.70 1.63
C ALA A 48 -40.04 -1.09 0.24
N VAL A 49 -39.16 -1.74 -0.53
CA VAL A 49 -38.67 -1.28 -1.84
C VAL A 49 -38.76 -2.37 -2.90
N SER A 50 -38.61 -1.97 -4.17
CA SER A 50 -38.58 -2.87 -5.31
C SER A 50 -37.32 -3.76 -5.33
N ARG A 51 -37.43 -4.93 -5.98
CA ARG A 51 -36.30 -5.82 -6.22
C ARG A 51 -35.17 -5.13 -7.00
N THR A 52 -35.50 -4.25 -7.94
CA THR A 52 -34.53 -3.49 -8.73
C THR A 52 -33.67 -2.61 -7.83
N ALA A 53 -34.28 -1.87 -6.85
CA ALA A 53 -33.54 -1.02 -5.93
C ALA A 53 -32.61 -1.85 -5.00
N ILE A 54 -33.05 -3.01 -4.51
CA ILE A 54 -32.22 -3.91 -3.71
C ILE A 54 -31.06 -4.45 -4.54
N ARG A 55 -31.31 -4.97 -5.74
CA ARG A 55 -30.23 -5.52 -6.59
C ARG A 55 -29.18 -4.48 -6.97
N GLU A 56 -29.60 -3.26 -7.24
CA GLU A 56 -28.68 -2.16 -7.51
C GLU A 56 -27.83 -1.84 -6.27
N ALA A 57 -28.44 -1.74 -5.09
CA ALA A 57 -27.73 -1.52 -3.83
C ALA A 57 -26.73 -2.65 -3.54
N LEU A 58 -27.14 -3.91 -3.70
CA LEU A 58 -26.27 -5.06 -3.50
C LEU A 58 -25.11 -5.09 -4.51
N ARG A 59 -25.34 -4.76 -5.78
CA ARG A 59 -24.25 -4.63 -6.76
C ARG A 59 -23.23 -3.57 -6.37
N ARG A 60 -23.69 -2.40 -5.88
CA ARG A 60 -22.83 -1.32 -5.40
C ARG A 60 -22.03 -1.73 -4.17
N LEU A 61 -22.67 -2.37 -3.20
CA LEU A 61 -22.02 -2.89 -1.99
C LEU A 61 -20.96 -3.96 -2.36
N SER A 62 -21.31 -4.87 -3.27
CA SER A 62 -20.39 -5.90 -3.76
C SER A 62 -19.20 -5.30 -4.53
N ALA A 63 -19.44 -4.31 -5.40
CA ALA A 63 -18.39 -3.60 -6.14
C ALA A 63 -17.41 -2.85 -5.21
N ARG A 64 -17.88 -2.46 -4.02
CA ARG A 64 -17.04 -1.86 -2.96
C ARG A 64 -16.41 -2.88 -2.03
N GLY A 65 -16.60 -4.18 -2.28
CA GLY A 65 -16.05 -5.25 -1.46
C GLY A 65 -16.68 -5.39 -0.06
N LEU A 66 -17.86 -4.73 0.20
CA LEU A 66 -18.52 -4.78 1.50
C LEU A 66 -19.34 -6.06 1.70
N ILE A 67 -19.78 -6.68 0.60
CA ILE A 67 -20.52 -7.94 0.61
C ILE A 67 -20.03 -8.88 -0.50
N ASP A 68 -20.19 -10.17 -0.26
CA ASP A 68 -19.94 -11.25 -1.22
C ASP A 68 -21.28 -11.95 -1.55
N ILE A 69 -21.63 -11.96 -2.85
CA ILE A 69 -22.85 -12.59 -3.34
C ILE A 69 -22.50 -13.97 -3.90
N ARG A 70 -22.75 -15.02 -3.10
CA ARG A 70 -22.45 -16.41 -3.45
C ARG A 70 -23.66 -17.06 -4.12
N LYS A 71 -23.53 -17.41 -5.40
CA LYS A 71 -24.62 -18.03 -6.18
C LYS A 71 -25.12 -19.30 -5.48
N GLY A 72 -26.44 -19.35 -5.20
CA GLY A 72 -27.06 -20.48 -4.51
C GLY A 72 -26.86 -20.54 -3.00
N SER A 73 -25.95 -19.74 -2.41
CA SER A 73 -25.63 -19.76 -0.98
C SER A 73 -26.20 -18.54 -0.23
N GLY A 74 -26.15 -17.34 -0.83
CA GLY A 74 -26.68 -16.12 -0.23
C GLY A 74 -25.72 -14.96 -0.32
N ILE A 75 -25.98 -13.95 0.50
CA ILE A 75 -25.23 -12.70 0.60
C ILE A 75 -24.52 -12.68 1.95
N TYR A 76 -23.24 -12.40 1.94
CA TYR A 76 -22.40 -12.41 3.15
C TYR A 76 -21.67 -11.09 3.30
N ILE A 77 -21.50 -10.62 4.54
CA ILE A 77 -20.63 -9.48 4.84
C ILE A 77 -19.18 -9.91 4.64
N THR A 78 -18.42 -9.11 3.88
CA THR A 78 -17.02 -9.37 3.60
C THR A 78 -16.14 -8.80 4.72
N GLU A 79 -15.06 -9.48 5.05
CA GLU A 79 -13.96 -8.90 5.80
C GLU A 79 -13.15 -8.01 4.86
N LEU A 80 -13.14 -6.70 5.15
CA LEU A 80 -12.31 -5.76 4.39
C LEU A 80 -10.84 -6.05 4.68
N LYS A 81 -10.15 -6.56 3.70
CA LYS A 81 -8.72 -6.83 3.78
C LYS A 81 -7.94 -5.64 3.24
N ILE A 82 -6.89 -5.29 3.95
CA ILE A 82 -5.95 -4.23 3.56
C ILE A 82 -5.32 -4.55 2.20
N GLU A 83 -5.07 -5.83 1.95
CA GLU A 83 -4.50 -6.36 0.72
C GLU A 83 -5.33 -5.98 -0.53
N ASP A 84 -6.67 -5.92 -0.41
CA ASP A 84 -7.54 -5.55 -1.53
C ASP A 84 -7.36 -4.07 -1.92
N ALA A 85 -7.18 -3.19 -0.94
CA ALA A 85 -6.89 -1.78 -1.18
C ALA A 85 -5.48 -1.59 -1.76
N ILE A 86 -4.49 -2.31 -1.25
CA ILE A 86 -3.11 -2.31 -1.73
C ILE A 86 -3.05 -2.79 -3.18
N ASN A 87 -3.73 -3.90 -3.51
CA ASN A 87 -3.78 -4.44 -4.89
C ASN A 87 -4.39 -3.44 -5.88
N SER A 88 -5.40 -2.68 -5.45
CA SER A 88 -5.98 -1.62 -6.29
C SER A 88 -5.01 -0.48 -6.55
N LEU A 89 -4.18 -0.11 -5.56
CA LEU A 89 -3.12 0.89 -5.71
C LEU A 89 -1.98 0.37 -6.58
N HIS A 90 -1.59 -0.90 -6.47
CA HIS A 90 -0.60 -1.51 -7.35
C HIS A 90 -1.02 -1.40 -8.81
N LEU A 91 -2.25 -1.82 -9.14
CA LEU A 91 -2.78 -1.70 -10.51
C LEU A 91 -2.78 -0.25 -11.00
N PHE A 92 -3.18 0.71 -10.16
CA PHE A 92 -3.17 2.13 -10.51
C PHE A 92 -1.77 2.63 -10.85
N TYR A 93 -0.77 2.29 -10.04
CA TYR A 93 0.62 2.67 -10.27
C TYR A 93 1.21 1.96 -11.49
N ASP A 94 0.92 0.68 -11.69
CA ASP A 94 1.41 -0.08 -12.85
C ASP A 94 0.95 0.52 -14.17
N LEU A 95 -0.32 0.94 -14.23
CA LEU A 95 -0.89 1.58 -15.43
C LEU A 95 -0.33 2.99 -15.70
N ARG A 96 0.24 3.64 -14.68
CA ARG A 96 0.79 5.01 -14.76
C ARG A 96 2.30 5.08 -14.67
N PHE A 97 2.98 3.95 -14.70
CA PHE A 97 4.43 3.90 -14.49
C PHE A 97 5.17 4.58 -15.65
N ASN A 98 5.77 5.74 -15.37
CA ASN A 98 6.58 6.56 -16.28
C ASN A 98 7.65 7.32 -15.47
N SER A 99 8.46 8.15 -16.14
CA SER A 99 9.50 8.97 -15.50
C SER A 99 8.95 9.92 -14.43
N ASP A 100 7.79 10.53 -14.68
CA ASP A 100 7.18 11.47 -13.73
C ASP A 100 6.74 10.76 -12.44
N LEU A 101 6.18 9.56 -12.56
CA LEU A 101 5.82 8.77 -11.39
C LEU A 101 7.06 8.36 -10.58
N ILE A 102 8.18 8.05 -11.25
CA ILE A 102 9.45 7.76 -10.57
C ILE A 102 9.88 8.94 -9.70
N LEU A 103 9.85 10.16 -10.24
CA LEU A 103 10.16 11.37 -9.47
C LEU A 103 9.24 11.52 -8.26
N GLN A 104 7.94 11.39 -8.47
CA GLN A 104 6.93 11.50 -7.41
C GLN A 104 7.15 10.44 -6.31
N ILE A 105 7.55 9.21 -6.67
CA ILE A 105 7.90 8.16 -5.71
C ILE A 105 9.13 8.57 -4.88
N ILE A 106 10.18 9.11 -5.51
CA ILE A 106 11.38 9.58 -4.79
C ILE A 106 11.02 10.71 -3.82
N GLU A 107 10.18 11.66 -4.25
CA GLU A 107 9.70 12.76 -3.40
C GLU A 107 8.91 12.25 -2.18
N VAL A 108 7.96 11.33 -2.38
CA VAL A 108 7.20 10.70 -1.30
C VAL A 108 8.13 9.96 -0.33
N ARG A 109 9.08 9.19 -0.84
CA ARG A 109 10.07 8.50 -0.01
C ARG A 109 10.90 9.47 0.83
N ARG A 110 11.31 10.61 0.25
CA ARG A 110 12.06 11.67 0.98
C ARG A 110 11.25 12.28 2.13
N LEU A 111 9.94 12.35 2.00
CA LEU A 111 9.07 12.84 3.07
C LEU A 111 8.90 11.82 4.21
N PHE A 112 8.80 10.54 3.89
CA PHE A 112 8.41 9.52 4.86
C PHE A 112 9.57 8.68 5.39
N GLU A 113 10.51 8.23 4.56
CA GLU A 113 11.52 7.25 4.98
C GLU A 113 12.46 7.75 6.09
N PRO A 114 12.90 9.02 6.14
CA PRO A 114 13.71 9.51 7.26
C PRO A 114 12.95 9.44 8.59
N GLU A 115 11.66 9.75 8.59
CA GLU A 115 10.83 9.66 9.80
C GLU A 115 10.51 8.20 10.15
N ILE A 116 10.36 7.33 9.16
CA ILE A 116 10.24 5.89 9.37
C ILE A 116 11.51 5.34 10.05
N ALA A 117 12.69 5.71 9.56
CA ALA A 117 13.95 5.30 10.16
C ALA A 117 14.09 5.81 11.61
N ARG A 118 13.71 7.07 11.86
CA ARG A 118 13.66 7.66 13.20
C ARG A 118 12.73 6.90 14.14
N LEU A 119 11.52 6.60 13.66
CA LEU A 119 10.50 5.89 14.42
C LEU A 119 10.91 4.44 14.69
N ALA A 120 11.47 3.76 13.67
CA ALA A 120 12.01 2.42 13.79
C ALA A 120 13.12 2.34 14.85
N ALA A 121 14.04 3.32 14.90
CA ALA A 121 15.09 3.36 15.91
C ALA A 121 14.53 3.43 17.34
N ARG A 122 13.38 4.08 17.54
CA ARG A 122 12.71 4.16 18.84
C ARG A 122 11.97 2.88 19.22
N ASN A 123 11.25 2.31 18.28
CA ASN A 123 10.21 1.30 18.54
C ASN A 123 10.69 -0.13 18.29
N ARG A 124 11.76 -0.32 17.51
CA ARG A 124 12.27 -1.64 17.14
C ARG A 124 12.49 -2.55 18.34
N ASN A 125 12.23 -3.83 18.21
CA ASN A 125 12.63 -4.87 19.12
C ASN A 125 13.92 -5.58 18.64
N GLU A 126 14.42 -6.54 19.40
CA GLU A 126 15.65 -7.28 19.04
C GLU A 126 15.46 -8.22 17.84
N GLU A 127 14.24 -8.71 17.61
CA GLU A 127 13.95 -9.56 16.46
C GLU A 127 13.96 -8.76 15.16
N ASP A 128 13.48 -7.52 15.18
CA ASP A 128 13.57 -6.61 14.02
C ASP A 128 15.03 -6.42 13.58
N ILE A 129 15.94 -6.25 14.53
CA ILE A 129 17.38 -6.11 14.23
C ILE A 129 17.93 -7.38 13.56
N LYS A 130 17.58 -8.57 14.10
CA LYS A 130 18.02 -9.83 13.51
C LYS A 130 17.49 -10.02 12.08
N ILE A 131 16.24 -9.66 11.84
CA ILE A 131 15.61 -9.73 10.51
C ILE A 131 16.35 -8.81 9.52
N LEU A 132 16.60 -7.56 9.89
CA LEU A 132 17.33 -6.60 9.05
C LEU A 132 18.76 -7.05 8.78
N GLN A 133 19.47 -7.56 9.79
CA GLN A 133 20.83 -8.12 9.62
C GLN A 133 20.86 -9.35 8.72
N LYS A 134 19.87 -10.24 8.88
CA LYS A 134 19.75 -11.40 7.99
C LYS A 134 19.52 -10.95 6.55
N ASN A 135 18.63 -10.01 6.35
CA ASN A 135 18.34 -9.48 5.02
C ASN A 135 19.59 -8.84 4.36
N GLN A 136 20.37 -8.07 5.12
CA GLN A 136 21.63 -7.50 4.65
C GLN A 136 22.66 -8.60 4.27
N LYS A 137 22.82 -9.63 5.11
CA LYS A 137 23.69 -10.76 4.82
C LYS A 137 23.25 -11.55 3.59
N ASP A 138 21.96 -11.73 3.39
CA ASP A 138 21.41 -12.39 2.21
C ASP A 138 21.69 -11.56 0.95
N LEU A 139 21.60 -10.23 1.02
CA LEU A 139 21.99 -9.33 -0.05
C LEU A 139 23.49 -9.37 -0.36
N GLU A 140 24.33 -9.36 0.67
CA GLU A 140 25.80 -9.47 0.54
C GLU A 140 26.20 -10.74 -0.23
N LYS A 141 25.55 -11.87 0.09
CA LYS A 141 25.82 -13.18 -0.53
C LYS A 141 25.09 -13.41 -1.86
N CYS A 142 24.20 -12.52 -2.25
CA CYS A 142 23.44 -12.65 -3.48
C CYS A 142 24.39 -12.62 -4.68
N ASN A 143 24.25 -13.62 -5.56
CA ASN A 143 25.02 -13.67 -6.81
C ASN A 143 24.69 -12.41 -7.65
N PRO A 144 25.71 -11.66 -8.13
CA PRO A 144 25.52 -10.49 -8.98
C PRO A 144 24.66 -10.77 -10.24
N ASP A 145 24.71 -12.00 -10.76
CA ASP A 145 23.91 -12.39 -11.93
C ASP A 145 22.41 -12.56 -11.60
N ASN A 146 22.05 -12.68 -10.33
CA ASN A 146 20.67 -12.82 -9.89
C ASN A 146 20.06 -11.45 -9.51
N THR A 147 19.90 -10.60 -10.51
CA THR A 147 19.41 -9.23 -10.34
C THR A 147 18.03 -9.18 -9.71
N GLN A 148 17.14 -10.14 -10.01
CA GLN A 148 15.81 -10.18 -9.42
C GLN A 148 15.85 -10.43 -7.90
N LEU A 149 16.66 -11.38 -7.45
CA LEU A 149 16.83 -11.65 -6.02
C LEU A 149 17.45 -10.44 -5.28
N GLU A 150 18.43 -9.79 -5.90
CA GLU A 150 19.03 -8.57 -5.35
C GLU A 150 17.99 -7.49 -5.10
N VAL A 151 17.18 -7.21 -6.11
CA VAL A 151 16.11 -6.21 -6.06
C VAL A 151 15.07 -6.56 -4.99
N ASP A 152 14.66 -7.82 -4.91
CA ASP A 152 13.71 -8.30 -3.91
C ASP A 152 14.25 -8.16 -2.48
N LEU A 153 15.54 -8.44 -2.28
CA LEU A 153 16.19 -8.28 -0.98
C LEU A 153 16.27 -6.82 -0.54
N ILE A 154 16.54 -5.91 -1.47
CA ILE A 154 16.56 -4.47 -1.18
C ILE A 154 15.17 -3.96 -0.83
N ASN A 155 14.14 -4.36 -1.60
CA ASN A 155 12.76 -4.00 -1.29
C ASN A 155 12.32 -4.55 0.08
N ARG A 156 12.66 -5.80 0.36
CA ARG A 156 12.39 -6.45 1.65
C ARG A 156 13.02 -5.70 2.83
N PHE A 157 14.20 -5.09 2.65
CA PHE A 157 14.83 -4.29 3.70
C PHE A 157 13.96 -3.07 4.07
N HIS A 158 13.47 -2.31 3.09
CA HIS A 158 12.59 -1.16 3.33
C HIS A 158 11.27 -1.58 4.03
N MET A 159 10.69 -2.70 3.59
CA MET A 159 9.49 -3.26 4.25
C MET A 159 9.76 -3.66 5.70
N ASN A 160 10.88 -4.33 5.99
CA ASN A 160 11.25 -4.72 7.34
C ASN A 160 11.57 -3.51 8.23
N LEU A 161 12.19 -2.47 7.68
CA LEU A 161 12.38 -1.19 8.38
C LEU A 161 11.04 -0.57 8.77
N SER A 162 10.05 -0.55 7.87
CA SER A 162 8.71 -0.06 8.17
C SER A 162 8.01 -0.89 9.25
N LYS A 163 8.17 -2.22 9.25
CA LYS A 163 7.65 -3.11 10.30
C LYS A 163 8.26 -2.79 11.67
N SER A 164 9.55 -2.43 11.70
CA SER A 164 10.26 -2.05 12.93
C SER A 164 9.72 -0.78 13.58
N THR A 165 8.88 -0.01 12.90
CA THR A 165 8.16 1.14 13.50
C THR A 165 7.09 0.72 14.48
N ALA A 166 6.65 -0.55 14.48
CA ALA A 166 5.49 -1.07 15.20
C ALA A 166 4.18 -0.29 14.92
N ASN A 167 4.10 0.38 13.77
CA ASN A 167 2.94 1.15 13.35
C ASN A 167 2.35 0.55 12.05
N PRO A 168 1.22 -0.17 12.12
CA PRO A 168 0.64 -0.81 10.94
C PRO A 168 0.20 0.20 9.85
N ILE A 169 -0.12 1.44 10.22
CA ILE A 169 -0.50 2.47 9.24
C ILE A 169 0.70 2.85 8.37
N VAL A 170 1.91 2.91 8.93
CA VAL A 170 3.14 3.13 8.15
C VAL A 170 3.32 2.03 7.10
N ILE A 171 3.12 0.77 7.50
CA ILE A 171 3.27 -0.39 6.59
C ILE A 171 2.27 -0.28 5.43
N ILE A 172 0.98 -0.08 5.75
CA ILE A 172 -0.09 0.03 4.76
C ILE A 172 0.13 1.20 3.79
N SER A 173 0.61 2.33 4.31
CA SER A 173 0.84 3.53 3.49
C SER A 173 2.03 3.40 2.56
N MET A 174 3.08 2.69 2.97
CA MET A 174 4.34 2.62 2.22
C MET A 174 4.46 1.36 1.34
N GLU A 175 3.74 0.30 1.65
CA GLU A 175 3.81 -0.94 0.89
C GLU A 175 3.54 -0.73 -0.61
N PRO A 176 2.48 0.00 -1.05
CA PRO A 176 2.26 0.26 -2.47
C PRO A 176 3.40 1.07 -3.14
N VAL A 177 4.07 1.93 -2.39
CA VAL A 177 5.24 2.68 -2.87
C VAL A 177 6.44 1.76 -3.02
N TYR A 178 6.69 0.92 -2.01
CA TYR A 178 7.83 0.00 -2.05
C TYR A 178 7.69 -1.09 -3.10
N SER A 179 6.49 -1.52 -3.44
CA SER A 179 6.26 -2.49 -4.51
C SER A 179 6.76 -2.02 -5.89
N LEU A 180 6.94 -0.70 -6.07
CA LEU A 180 7.46 -0.11 -7.30
C LEU A 180 9.01 -0.02 -7.34
N LEU A 181 9.68 -0.16 -6.19
CA LEU A 181 11.14 -0.07 -6.12
C LEU A 181 11.87 -1.08 -7.02
N PRO A 182 11.43 -2.35 -7.14
CA PRO A 182 12.03 -3.29 -8.07
C PRO A 182 12.07 -2.77 -9.50
N ARG A 183 10.96 -2.21 -9.97
CA ARG A 183 10.85 -1.68 -11.32
C ARG A 183 11.68 -0.41 -11.53
N MET A 184 11.68 0.49 -10.54
CA MET A 184 12.53 1.67 -10.55
C MET A 184 14.01 1.30 -10.58
N ARG A 185 14.41 0.30 -9.77
CA ARG A 185 15.79 -0.13 -9.68
C ARG A 185 16.30 -0.66 -11.02
N ASN A 186 15.54 -1.49 -11.69
CA ASN A 186 15.92 -2.03 -13.01
C ASN A 186 16.10 -0.91 -14.05
N LEU A 187 15.33 0.17 -13.97
CA LEU A 187 15.42 1.28 -14.93
C LEU A 187 16.55 2.27 -14.62
N ILE A 188 16.79 2.55 -13.33
CA ILE A 188 17.69 3.65 -12.93
C ILE A 188 19.05 3.10 -12.48
N TYR A 189 19.04 2.05 -11.66
CA TYR A 189 20.22 1.61 -10.92
C TYR A 189 20.89 0.37 -11.51
N GLY A 190 20.22 -0.36 -12.42
CA GLY A 190 20.70 -1.63 -12.97
C GLY A 190 22.05 -1.54 -13.69
N ASN A 191 22.48 -0.33 -14.08
CA ASN A 191 23.74 -0.08 -14.77
C ASN A 191 24.70 0.84 -13.98
N ILE A 192 24.42 1.09 -12.69
CA ILE A 192 25.29 1.93 -11.85
C ILE A 192 26.31 1.04 -11.15
N GLU A 193 27.57 1.19 -11.53
CA GLU A 193 28.68 0.50 -10.87
C GLU A 193 28.77 0.88 -9.39
N GLY A 194 28.99 -0.11 -8.52
CA GLY A 194 29.11 0.10 -7.06
C GLY A 194 27.77 0.31 -6.32
N GLU A 195 26.64 0.15 -6.98
CA GLU A 195 25.33 0.42 -6.35
C GLU A 195 25.00 -0.58 -5.23
N LYS A 196 25.38 -1.84 -5.38
CA LYS A 196 25.18 -2.87 -4.35
C LYS A 196 26.02 -2.55 -3.11
N GLU A 197 27.29 -2.19 -3.29
CA GLU A 197 28.20 -1.80 -2.21
C GLU A 197 27.68 -0.59 -1.44
N TYR A 198 27.18 0.42 -2.17
CA TYR A 198 26.56 1.58 -1.55
C TYR A 198 25.32 1.19 -0.74
N THR A 199 24.46 0.35 -1.28
CA THR A 199 23.27 -0.14 -0.59
C THR A 199 23.64 -0.91 0.70
N LEU A 200 24.63 -1.81 0.63
CA LEU A 200 25.12 -2.55 1.80
C LEU A 200 25.70 -1.63 2.88
N LYS A 201 26.46 -0.61 2.47
CA LYS A 201 26.99 0.41 3.39
C LYS A 201 25.83 1.15 4.08
N TYR A 202 24.88 1.67 3.32
CA TYR A 202 23.68 2.33 3.85
C TYR A 202 22.93 1.45 4.85
N GLN A 203 22.66 0.19 4.49
CA GLN A 203 21.96 -0.75 5.38
C GLN A 203 22.74 -0.99 6.66
N GLY A 204 24.08 -1.11 6.58
CA GLY A 204 24.95 -1.29 7.74
C GLY A 204 24.93 -0.10 8.70
N GLU A 205 25.03 1.12 8.16
CA GLU A 205 24.95 2.36 8.96
C GLU A 205 23.59 2.49 9.63
N LEU A 206 22.50 2.20 8.91
CA LEU A 206 21.15 2.26 9.44
C LEU A 206 20.92 1.20 10.53
N ILE A 207 21.32 -0.04 10.31
CA ILE A 207 21.24 -1.10 11.33
C ILE A 207 22.03 -0.72 12.59
N SER A 208 23.21 -0.09 12.43
CA SER A 208 24.00 0.38 13.56
C SER A 208 23.26 1.45 14.38
N ALA A 209 22.67 2.43 13.69
CA ALA A 209 21.86 3.47 14.33
C ALA A 209 20.62 2.90 15.04
N LEU A 210 19.95 1.92 14.39
CA LEU A 210 18.83 1.20 15.00
C LEU A 210 19.27 0.44 16.28
N LYS A 211 20.39 -0.26 16.24
CA LYS A 211 20.90 -1.01 17.41
C LYS A 211 21.16 -0.09 18.59
N SER A 212 21.81 1.04 18.37
CA SER A 212 22.09 2.03 19.40
C SER A 212 20.87 2.89 19.80
N LYS A 213 19.71 2.68 19.15
CA LYS A 213 18.51 3.55 19.27
C LYS A 213 18.80 5.02 18.98
N ASP A 214 19.80 5.30 18.14
CA ASP A 214 20.11 6.64 17.69
C ASP A 214 19.15 7.10 16.59
N SER A 215 18.03 7.65 17.00
CA SER A 215 16.97 8.11 16.12
C SER A 215 17.40 9.26 15.20
N LYS A 216 18.35 10.08 15.65
CA LYS A 216 18.88 11.20 14.86
C LYS A 216 19.77 10.66 13.73
N LYS A 217 20.69 9.77 14.07
CA LYS A 217 21.57 9.14 13.09
C LYS A 217 20.79 8.31 12.06
N ALA A 218 19.76 7.56 12.50
CA ALA A 218 18.89 6.80 11.60
C ALA A 218 18.20 7.72 10.58
N TYR A 219 17.69 8.86 11.01
CA TYR A 219 17.12 9.89 10.14
C TYR A 219 18.13 10.41 9.12
N GLU A 220 19.31 10.84 9.59
CA GLU A 220 20.37 11.41 8.74
C GLU A 220 20.86 10.44 7.68
N VAL A 221 21.03 9.15 8.02
CA VAL A 221 21.41 8.08 7.09
C VAL A 221 20.36 7.93 6.00
N SER A 222 19.08 7.94 6.38
CA SER A 222 17.98 7.82 5.41
C SER A 222 17.89 9.05 4.48
N VAL A 223 18.10 10.26 4.99
CA VAL A 223 18.18 11.49 4.17
C VAL A 223 19.29 11.35 3.13
N ALA A 224 20.49 10.96 3.55
CA ALA A 224 21.64 10.84 2.63
C ALA A 224 21.38 9.84 1.47
N LEU A 225 20.71 8.72 1.74
CA LEU A 225 20.31 7.79 0.69
C LEU A 225 19.37 8.46 -0.33
N LEU A 226 18.36 9.17 0.17
CA LEU A 226 17.31 9.70 -0.69
C LEU A 226 17.76 10.94 -1.47
N ASP A 227 18.68 11.73 -0.91
CA ASP A 227 19.34 12.81 -1.63
C ASP A 227 20.17 12.26 -2.80
N ARG A 228 20.95 11.21 -2.56
CA ARG A 228 21.66 10.50 -3.64
C ARG A 228 20.70 9.93 -4.69
N ASN A 229 19.58 9.35 -4.29
CA ASN A 229 18.60 8.84 -5.23
C ASN A 229 18.05 9.96 -6.13
N MET A 230 17.82 11.15 -5.58
CA MET A 230 17.39 12.32 -6.33
C MET A 230 18.48 12.83 -7.30
N GLU A 231 19.73 12.85 -6.87
CA GLU A 231 20.87 13.21 -7.74
C GLU A 231 20.99 12.26 -8.95
N ILE A 232 20.87 10.96 -8.68
CA ILE A 232 20.88 9.93 -9.74
C ILE A 232 19.71 10.15 -10.69
N TYR A 233 18.51 10.36 -10.18
CA TYR A 233 17.33 10.64 -11.01
C TYR A 233 17.56 11.86 -11.91
N ASN A 234 18.03 12.96 -11.35
CA ASN A 234 18.29 14.19 -12.09
C ASN A 234 19.33 13.99 -13.20
N LYS A 235 20.36 13.15 -12.95
CA LYS A 235 21.40 12.84 -13.93
C LYS A 235 20.87 12.04 -15.14
N TYR A 236 19.93 11.12 -14.92
CA TYR A 236 19.48 10.19 -15.97
C TYR A 236 18.17 10.62 -16.66
N PHE A 237 17.34 11.48 -16.05
CA PHE A 237 16.01 11.83 -16.55
C PHE A 237 15.76 13.33 -16.77
N LYS A 238 16.64 14.22 -16.29
CA LYS A 238 16.51 15.68 -16.46
C LYS A 238 17.53 16.25 -17.47
N THR A 239 17.99 15.46 -18.41
CA THR A 239 18.74 15.97 -19.58
C THR A 239 17.80 16.52 -20.64
#